data_6e897383f23bc210fcc302356e639dbe
#
_entry.id   6e897383f23bc210fcc302356e639dbe
#
_cell.length_a   1.000
_cell.length_b   1.000
_cell.length_c   1.000
_cell.angle_alpha   90.00
_cell.angle_beta   90.00
_cell.angle_gamma   90.00
#
_symmetry.space_group_name_H-M   'P 1'
#
loop_
_entity.id
_entity.type
_entity.pdbx_description
1 polymer ?
#
loop_
_entity_poly.entity_id
_entity_poly.type
_entity_poly.pdbx_seq_one_letter_code
_entity_poly.pdbx_strand_id
1 'polypeptide(L)'
;MDRVLRLTQLEEVREQSYTTLSGGEKQRVLIARALVQDTPCLILDEPTNHLDIKYQLQLMELVRVLGRTVVAAIHDLNLAALYCQRLYVMKAGRVAASGTPEEVLTPELLREIYEVEAEVARDSRGCLRIFFQPIRNEGEESI
;
A
#
# COMPACT_ATOMS: atom_id res chain seq x y z
N MET A 1 -15.85 0.50 -21.26
CA MET A 1 -16.52 0.69 -19.94
C MET A 1 -16.68 -0.65 -19.22
N ASP A 2 -17.38 -1.64 -19.77
CA ASP A 2 -17.69 -2.91 -19.08
C ASP A 2 -16.43 -3.72 -18.65
N ARG A 3 -15.33 -3.68 -19.43
CA ARG A 3 -14.06 -4.29 -19.03
C ARG A 3 -13.52 -3.65 -17.73
N VAL A 4 -13.61 -2.34 -17.60
CA VAL A 4 -13.12 -1.64 -16.40
C VAL A 4 -14.00 -1.97 -15.20
N LEU A 5 -15.33 -1.98 -15.36
CA LEU A 5 -16.26 -2.36 -14.29
C LEU A 5 -15.99 -3.78 -13.77
N ARG A 6 -15.75 -4.74 -14.68
CA ARG A 6 -15.33 -6.10 -14.30
C ARG A 6 -14.02 -6.14 -13.52
N LEU A 7 -12.99 -5.48 -14.04
CA LEU A 7 -11.68 -5.42 -13.37
C LEU A 7 -11.77 -4.83 -11.98
N THR A 8 -12.61 -3.82 -11.81
CA THR A 8 -12.79 -3.14 -10.52
C THR A 8 -13.89 -3.73 -9.65
N GLN A 9 -14.56 -4.81 -10.11
CA GLN A 9 -15.68 -5.47 -9.40
C GLN A 9 -16.81 -4.50 -9.05
N LEU A 10 -17.19 -3.64 -9.98
CA LEU A 10 -18.25 -2.63 -9.82
C LEU A 10 -19.50 -2.92 -10.65
N GLU A 11 -19.59 -4.09 -11.28
CA GLU A 11 -20.71 -4.44 -12.17
C GLU A 11 -22.05 -4.40 -11.45
N GLU A 12 -22.12 -4.95 -10.22
CA GLU A 12 -23.35 -5.06 -9.44
C GLU A 12 -23.84 -3.71 -8.91
N VAL A 13 -22.94 -2.74 -8.76
CA VAL A 13 -23.24 -1.41 -8.19
C VAL A 13 -23.28 -0.32 -9.25
N ARG A 14 -23.22 -0.65 -10.55
CA ARG A 14 -23.12 0.32 -11.66
C ARG A 14 -24.24 1.35 -11.72
N GLU A 15 -25.42 0.98 -11.26
CA GLU A 15 -26.62 1.84 -11.27
C GLU A 15 -26.84 2.55 -9.90
N GLN A 16 -25.98 2.27 -8.90
CA GLN A 16 -26.09 2.89 -7.59
C GLN A 16 -25.49 4.31 -7.57
N SER A 17 -26.06 5.16 -6.70
CA SER A 17 -25.46 6.47 -6.44
C SER A 17 -24.12 6.32 -5.72
N TYR A 18 -23.12 7.12 -6.11
CA TYR A 18 -21.81 7.14 -5.46
C TYR A 18 -21.91 7.39 -3.94
N THR A 19 -22.91 8.14 -3.50
CA THR A 19 -23.10 8.46 -2.08
C THR A 19 -23.47 7.23 -1.23
N THR A 20 -24.12 6.23 -1.85
CA THR A 20 -24.57 5.00 -1.16
C THR A 20 -23.52 3.89 -1.15
N LEU A 21 -22.42 4.06 -1.90
CA LEU A 21 -21.34 3.09 -1.97
C LEU A 21 -20.55 3.02 -0.67
N SER A 22 -20.08 1.81 -0.33
CA SER A 22 -19.11 1.59 0.74
C SER A 22 -17.78 2.27 0.45
N GLY A 23 -16.93 2.45 1.48
CA GLY A 23 -15.60 3.04 1.31
C GLY A 23 -14.73 2.29 0.28
N GLY A 24 -14.75 0.95 0.30
CA GLY A 24 -14.02 0.12 -0.66
C GLY A 24 -14.55 0.26 -2.09
N GLU A 25 -15.87 0.34 -2.28
CA GLU A 25 -16.46 0.58 -3.60
C GLU A 25 -16.12 1.97 -4.13
N LYS A 26 -16.20 2.99 -3.29
CA LYS A 26 -15.78 4.36 -3.64
C LYS A 26 -14.34 4.41 -4.14
N GLN A 27 -13.43 3.71 -3.45
CA GLN A 27 -12.03 3.65 -3.84
C GLN A 27 -11.85 2.92 -5.18
N ARG A 28 -12.57 1.82 -5.41
CA ARG A 28 -12.57 1.14 -6.71
C ARG A 28 -13.14 2.00 -7.84
N VAL A 29 -14.15 2.84 -7.56
CA VAL A 29 -14.66 3.82 -8.54
C VAL A 29 -13.58 4.82 -8.93
N LEU A 30 -12.79 5.34 -7.99
CA LEU A 30 -11.68 6.25 -8.30
C LEU A 30 -10.64 5.59 -9.21
N ILE A 31 -10.29 4.34 -8.94
CA ILE A 31 -9.39 3.57 -9.81
C ILE A 31 -10.03 3.31 -11.17
N ALA A 32 -11.30 2.94 -11.22
CA ALA A 32 -12.01 2.74 -12.50
C ALA A 32 -11.99 4.02 -13.35
N ARG A 33 -12.20 5.18 -12.76
CA ARG A 33 -12.09 6.49 -13.43
C ARG A 33 -10.70 6.72 -14.01
N ALA A 34 -9.65 6.43 -13.25
CA ALA A 34 -8.27 6.55 -13.73
C ALA A 34 -7.97 5.57 -14.88
N LEU A 35 -8.50 4.35 -14.80
CA LEU A 35 -8.32 3.33 -15.85
C LEU A 35 -9.01 3.70 -17.16
N VAL A 36 -10.17 4.36 -17.10
CA VAL A 36 -10.90 4.81 -18.31
C VAL A 36 -10.12 5.86 -19.08
N GLN A 37 -9.25 6.64 -18.42
CA GLN A 37 -8.39 7.63 -19.07
C GLN A 37 -7.30 7.01 -19.93
N ASP A 38 -7.09 5.69 -19.82
CA ASP A 38 -6.14 4.89 -20.61
C ASP A 38 -4.70 5.41 -20.61
N THR A 39 -4.25 5.95 -19.49
CA THR A 39 -2.88 6.43 -19.31
C THR A 39 -1.91 5.28 -19.06
N PRO A 40 -0.65 5.37 -19.51
CA PRO A 40 0.36 4.31 -19.30
C PRO A 40 0.84 4.24 -17.83
N CYS A 41 0.64 5.31 -17.06
CA CYS A 41 1.03 5.41 -15.66
C CYS A 41 -0.13 5.92 -14.81
N LEU A 42 -0.29 5.32 -13.63
CA LEU A 42 -1.25 5.74 -12.60
C LEU A 42 -0.50 6.28 -11.39
N ILE A 43 -0.99 7.38 -10.84
CA ILE A 43 -0.51 7.91 -9.56
C ILE A 43 -1.64 7.75 -8.56
N LEU A 44 -1.36 7.05 -7.46
CA LEU A 44 -2.31 6.76 -6.39
C LEU A 44 -1.79 7.39 -5.09
N ASP A 45 -2.54 8.35 -4.56
CA ASP A 45 -2.22 9.00 -3.31
C ASP A 45 -2.98 8.30 -2.18
N GLU A 46 -2.25 7.65 -1.27
CA GLU A 46 -2.76 6.91 -0.12
C GLU A 46 -3.97 5.99 -0.44
N PRO A 47 -3.88 5.12 -1.47
CA PRO A 47 -5.06 4.40 -1.98
C PRO A 47 -5.67 3.41 -0.97
N THR A 48 -4.93 3.03 0.05
CA THR A 48 -5.35 2.09 1.10
C THR A 48 -5.85 2.77 2.36
N ASN A 49 -5.80 4.09 2.43
CA ASN A 49 -6.18 4.83 3.63
C ASN A 49 -7.68 4.67 3.94
N HIS A 50 -8.02 4.54 5.22
CA HIS A 50 -9.39 4.34 5.73
C HIS A 50 -10.10 3.07 5.22
N LEU A 51 -9.37 2.11 4.66
CA LEU A 51 -9.91 0.82 4.26
C LEU A 51 -9.59 -0.25 5.30
N ASP A 52 -10.53 -1.16 5.54
CA ASP A 52 -10.27 -2.39 6.29
C ASP A 52 -9.25 -3.27 5.56
N ILE A 53 -8.50 -4.08 6.29
CA ILE A 53 -7.41 -4.92 5.77
C ILE A 53 -7.85 -5.74 4.54
N LYS A 54 -9.05 -6.31 4.57
CA LYS A 54 -9.59 -7.06 3.42
C LYS A 54 -9.63 -6.21 2.15
N TYR A 55 -10.13 -4.98 2.26
CA TYR A 55 -10.26 -4.08 1.11
C TYR A 55 -8.93 -3.51 0.66
N GLN A 56 -7.99 -3.27 1.60
CA GLN A 56 -6.62 -2.89 1.25
C GLN A 56 -5.95 -3.96 0.38
N LEU A 57 -6.02 -5.23 0.80
CA LEU A 57 -5.45 -6.34 0.05
C LEU A 57 -6.11 -6.52 -1.32
N GLN A 58 -7.45 -6.43 -1.39
CA GLN A 58 -8.17 -6.51 -2.67
C GLN A 58 -7.78 -5.38 -3.63
N LEU A 59 -7.60 -4.17 -3.11
CA LEU A 59 -7.20 -3.03 -3.89
C LEU A 59 -5.78 -3.18 -4.44
N MET A 60 -4.83 -3.58 -3.59
CA MET A 60 -3.45 -3.79 -4.00
C MET A 60 -3.33 -4.94 -5.01
N GLU A 61 -4.12 -6.00 -4.84
CA GLU A 61 -4.19 -7.09 -5.82
C GLU A 61 -4.76 -6.61 -7.16
N LEU A 62 -5.82 -5.78 -7.14
CA LEU A 62 -6.35 -5.14 -8.34
C LEU A 62 -5.26 -4.33 -9.05
N VAL A 63 -4.55 -3.46 -8.31
CA VAL A 63 -3.45 -2.64 -8.85
C VAL A 63 -2.36 -3.52 -9.48
N ARG A 64 -2.00 -4.62 -8.83
CA ARG A 64 -0.99 -5.57 -9.33
C ARG A 64 -1.35 -6.17 -10.69
N VAL A 65 -2.63 -6.53 -10.89
CA VAL A 65 -3.09 -7.18 -12.13
C VAL A 65 -3.37 -6.21 -13.28
N LEU A 66 -3.29 -4.89 -13.07
CA LEU A 66 -3.54 -3.90 -14.13
C LEU A 66 -2.50 -3.94 -15.25
N GLY A 67 -1.29 -4.45 -15.00
CA GLY A 67 -0.21 -4.48 -15.98
C GLY A 67 0.27 -3.09 -16.44
N ARG A 68 0.12 -2.08 -15.58
CA ARG A 68 0.53 -0.68 -15.83
C ARG A 68 1.61 -0.26 -14.85
N THR A 69 2.35 0.78 -15.18
CA THR A 69 3.20 1.45 -14.21
C THR A 69 2.32 2.18 -13.20
N VAL A 70 2.53 1.88 -11.93
CA VAL A 70 1.79 2.52 -10.84
C VAL A 70 2.79 3.12 -9.85
N VAL A 71 2.59 4.38 -9.52
CA VAL A 71 3.29 5.07 -8.43
C VAL A 71 2.28 5.32 -7.33
N ALA A 72 2.53 4.81 -6.14
CA ALA A 72 1.61 4.93 -5.02
C ALA A 72 2.32 5.44 -3.76
N ALA A 73 1.70 6.39 -3.07
CA ALA A 73 2.08 6.73 -1.69
C ALA A 73 1.43 5.71 -0.75
N ILE A 74 2.24 4.95 -0.02
CA ILE A 74 1.78 3.88 0.87
C ILE A 74 2.41 4.10 2.25
N HIS A 75 1.59 4.06 3.31
CA HIS A 75 2.07 4.19 4.69
C HIS A 75 2.36 2.84 5.34
N ASP A 76 1.67 1.78 4.95
CA ASP A 76 1.89 0.44 5.48
C ASP A 76 3.10 -0.22 4.80
N LEU A 77 4.18 -0.37 5.58
CA LEU A 77 5.43 -0.95 5.08
C LEU A 77 5.30 -2.43 4.72
N ASN A 78 4.42 -3.18 5.38
CA ASN A 78 4.14 -4.56 5.02
C ASN A 78 3.37 -4.69 3.71
N LEU A 79 2.43 -3.78 3.43
CA LEU A 79 1.79 -3.69 2.12
C LEU A 79 2.78 -3.29 1.03
N ALA A 80 3.64 -2.30 1.31
CA ALA A 80 4.69 -1.89 0.38
C ALA A 80 5.66 -3.05 0.08
N ALA A 81 6.10 -3.78 1.11
CA ALA A 81 6.96 -4.96 0.95
C ALA A 81 6.31 -6.08 0.13
N LEU A 82 5.00 -6.25 0.23
CA LEU A 82 4.27 -7.34 -0.42
C LEU A 82 3.95 -7.06 -1.89
N TYR A 83 3.70 -5.81 -2.25
CA TYR A 83 3.13 -5.45 -3.56
C TYR A 83 4.04 -4.60 -4.45
N CYS A 84 4.99 -3.84 -3.87
CA CYS A 84 5.84 -2.96 -4.65
C CYS A 84 7.09 -3.68 -5.16
N GLN A 85 7.48 -3.42 -6.41
CA GLN A 85 8.73 -3.91 -6.98
C GLN A 85 9.90 -2.97 -6.62
N ARG A 86 9.61 -1.68 -6.39
CA ARG A 86 10.60 -0.67 -6.05
C ARG A 86 10.02 0.33 -5.05
N LEU A 87 10.81 0.70 -4.08
CA LEU A 87 10.46 1.68 -3.06
C LEU A 87 11.33 2.94 -3.21
N TYR A 88 10.72 4.07 -2.90
CA TYR A 88 11.38 5.36 -2.68
C TYR A 88 10.97 5.83 -1.29
N VAL A 89 11.89 5.78 -0.34
CA VAL A 89 11.66 6.24 1.03
C VAL A 89 11.90 7.73 1.09
N MET A 90 10.91 8.46 1.57
CA MET A 90 10.95 9.92 1.68
C MET A 90 11.19 10.35 3.12
N LYS A 91 12.11 11.29 3.34
CA LYS A 91 12.30 11.98 4.62
C LYS A 91 12.53 13.46 4.38
N ALA A 92 11.79 14.32 5.08
CA ALA A 92 11.92 15.79 4.95
C ALA A 92 11.86 16.29 3.49
N GLY A 93 10.95 15.75 2.67
CA GLY A 93 10.76 16.15 1.27
C GLY A 93 11.85 15.67 0.30
N ARG A 94 12.72 14.75 0.71
CA ARG A 94 13.81 14.20 -0.11
C ARG A 94 13.74 12.68 -0.14
N VAL A 95 14.26 12.08 -1.22
CA VAL A 95 14.45 10.64 -1.28
C VAL A 95 15.65 10.28 -0.41
N ALA A 96 15.41 9.56 0.68
CA ALA A 96 16.43 9.09 1.61
C ALA A 96 17.03 7.75 1.17
N ALA A 97 16.20 6.87 0.59
CA ALA A 97 16.63 5.57 0.06
C ALA A 97 15.74 5.15 -1.11
N SER A 98 16.28 4.33 -2.01
CA SER A 98 15.50 3.71 -3.08
C SER A 98 16.09 2.37 -3.50
N GLY A 99 15.22 1.40 -3.82
CA GLY A 99 15.63 0.05 -4.18
C GLY A 99 14.44 -0.91 -4.16
N THR A 100 14.73 -2.21 -4.22
CA THR A 100 13.73 -3.25 -3.95
C THR A 100 13.31 -3.21 -2.47
N PRO A 101 12.17 -3.81 -2.10
CA PRO A 101 11.79 -3.88 -0.70
C PRO A 101 12.88 -4.50 0.19
N GLU A 102 13.58 -5.54 -0.27
CA GLU A 102 14.65 -6.19 0.45
C GLU A 102 15.88 -5.29 0.67
N GLU A 103 16.22 -4.46 -0.32
CA GLU A 103 17.34 -3.54 -0.23
C GLU A 103 17.05 -2.35 0.69
N VAL A 104 15.79 -1.95 0.77
CA VAL A 104 15.40 -0.71 1.44
C VAL A 104 14.85 -0.95 2.84
N LEU A 105 13.99 -1.97 3.04
CA LEU A 105 13.34 -2.22 4.32
C LEU A 105 14.24 -3.06 5.25
N THR A 106 15.33 -2.45 5.71
CA THR A 106 16.27 -3.07 6.67
C THR A 106 16.03 -2.53 8.09
N PRO A 107 16.37 -3.31 9.14
CA PRO A 107 16.26 -2.82 10.51
C PRO A 107 16.98 -1.48 10.74
N GLU A 108 18.15 -1.29 10.11
CA GLU A 108 18.95 -0.08 10.24
C GLU A 108 18.22 1.12 9.64
N LEU A 109 17.65 0.98 8.43
CA LEU A 109 16.89 2.05 7.78
C LEU A 109 15.61 2.37 8.56
N LEU A 110 14.92 1.34 9.07
CA LEU A 110 13.70 1.52 9.86
C LEU A 110 13.99 2.31 11.14
N ARG A 111 15.11 2.04 11.81
CA ARG A 111 15.55 2.82 12.97
C ARG A 111 15.92 4.25 12.59
N GLU A 112 16.68 4.46 11.52
CA GLU A 112 17.18 5.77 11.11
C GLU A 112 16.04 6.70 10.58
N ILE A 113 15.15 6.16 9.77
CA ILE A 113 14.16 6.96 9.05
C ILE A 113 12.84 7.04 9.82
N TYR A 114 12.37 5.92 10.35
CA TYR A 114 11.06 5.79 11.00
C TYR A 114 11.15 5.84 12.53
N GLU A 115 12.38 5.79 13.10
CA GLU A 115 12.63 5.84 14.53
C GLU A 115 11.95 4.69 15.30
N VAL A 116 11.89 3.51 14.67
CA VAL A 116 11.27 2.31 15.22
C VAL A 116 12.26 1.14 15.21
N GLU A 117 12.17 0.29 16.24
CA GLU A 117 12.87 -1.00 16.26
C GLU A 117 11.98 -2.05 15.58
N ALA A 118 12.57 -2.79 14.65
CA ALA A 118 11.86 -3.84 13.93
C ALA A 118 12.78 -4.99 13.55
N GLU A 119 12.21 -6.17 13.48
CA GLU A 119 12.81 -7.34 12.85
C GLU A 119 12.26 -7.48 11.44
N VAL A 120 13.12 -7.78 10.48
CA VAL A 120 12.75 -8.02 9.09
C VAL A 120 13.09 -9.46 8.74
N ALA A 121 12.08 -10.24 8.40
CA ALA A 121 12.22 -11.66 8.08
C ALA A 121 11.34 -12.06 6.90
N ARG A 122 11.53 -13.27 6.37
CA ARG A 122 10.64 -13.83 5.34
C ARG A 122 9.65 -14.80 5.99
N ASP A 123 8.40 -14.70 5.57
CA ASP A 123 7.37 -15.67 5.98
C ASP A 123 7.55 -17.01 5.25
N SER A 124 6.73 -18.02 5.60
CA SER A 124 6.75 -19.36 5.01
C SER A 124 6.53 -19.38 3.48
N ARG A 125 6.03 -18.30 2.91
CA ARG A 125 5.84 -18.11 1.46
C ARG A 125 6.97 -17.32 0.82
N GLY A 126 8.01 -16.95 1.60
CA GLY A 126 9.15 -16.17 1.15
C GLY A 126 8.88 -14.66 1.05
N CYS A 127 7.71 -14.19 1.49
CA CYS A 127 7.38 -12.76 1.47
C CYS A 127 8.07 -12.02 2.61
N LEU A 128 8.61 -10.84 2.32
CA LEU A 128 9.22 -9.98 3.31
C LEU A 128 8.17 -9.50 4.33
N ARG A 129 8.52 -9.56 5.62
CA ARG A 129 7.68 -9.14 6.73
C ARG A 129 8.45 -8.28 7.70
N ILE A 130 7.80 -7.26 8.20
CA ILE A 130 8.34 -6.33 9.19
C ILE A 130 7.56 -6.54 10.48
N PHE A 131 8.27 -6.89 11.54
CA PHE A 131 7.73 -7.10 12.88
C PHE A 131 8.20 -5.96 13.76
N PHE A 132 7.33 -5.00 14.03
CA PHE A 132 7.64 -3.86 14.88
C PHE A 132 7.74 -4.29 16.34
N GLN A 133 8.75 -3.78 17.04
CA GLN A 133 8.89 -3.96 18.48
C GLN A 133 8.21 -2.80 19.23
N PRO A 134 7.64 -3.08 20.43
CA PRO A 134 7.11 -2.01 21.26
C PRO A 134 8.19 -0.99 21.60
N ILE A 135 7.83 0.30 21.58
CA ILE A 135 8.70 1.36 22.08
C ILE A 135 8.84 1.15 23.59
N ARG A 136 10.04 0.80 24.05
CA ARG A 136 10.34 0.74 25.49
C ARG A 136 10.59 2.18 25.96
N ASN A 137 9.73 2.71 26.79
CA ASN A 137 10.01 3.93 27.53
C ASN A 137 11.13 3.60 28.52
N GLU A 138 12.29 4.24 28.39
CA GLU A 138 13.38 4.16 29.37
C GLU A 138 12.92 4.86 30.67
N GLY A 139 12.10 4.22 31.46
CA GLY A 139 11.53 4.79 32.68
C GLY A 139 10.69 3.81 33.50
N GLU A 140 10.37 2.64 32.98
CA GLU A 140 9.68 1.61 33.76
C GLU A 140 10.69 0.55 34.26
N GLU A 141 11.61 0.98 35.13
CA GLU A 141 12.20 0.08 36.10
C GLU A 141 11.18 -0.13 37.22
N SER A 142 10.70 -1.35 37.29
CA SER A 142 10.13 -2.05 38.47
C SER A 142 9.02 -1.33 39.25
N ILE A 143 7.80 -1.71 39.01
CA ILE A 143 6.83 -1.86 40.10
C ILE A 143 6.60 -3.35 40.32
#